data_16714135d05ae82e01071bd115bcdfe4
#
_entry.id   16714135d05ae82e01071bd115bcdfe4
#
_cell.length_a   1.000
_cell.length_b   1.000
_cell.length_c   1.000
_cell.angle_alpha   90.00
_cell.angle_beta   90.00
_cell.angle_gamma   90.00
#
_symmetry.space_group_name_H-M   'P 1'
#
loop_
_entity.id
_entity.type
_entity.pdbx_description
1 polymer ?
#
loop_
_entity_poly.entity_id
_entity_poly.type
_entity_poly.pdbx_seq_one_letter_code
_entity_poly.pdbx_strand_id
1 'polypeptide(L)'
;MNLSVELSMYPLQDGYKPKIKDFLEMLNSRADEVEIRTSNMSTRVFGDFDTVNALLNDCMKESMQRYDKIVFVCKYLQGDARELSGYE
;
A
#
# COMPACT_ATOMS: atom_id res chain seq x y z
N MET A 1 -16.38 0.88 8.41
CA MET A 1 -15.68 2.13 8.71
C MET A 1 -14.59 2.37 7.69
N ASN A 2 -14.29 3.61 7.39
CA ASN A 2 -13.23 3.94 6.46
C ASN A 2 -11.85 3.86 7.12
N LEU A 3 -10.87 3.53 6.31
CA LEU A 3 -9.48 3.42 6.71
C LEU A 3 -8.60 4.09 5.66
N SER A 4 -7.59 4.81 6.11
CA SER A 4 -6.53 5.34 5.26
C SER A 4 -5.22 4.71 5.67
N VAL A 5 -4.45 4.21 4.70
CA VAL A 5 -3.15 3.62 4.97
C VAL A 5 -2.11 4.29 4.09
N GLU A 6 -1.01 4.70 4.70
CA GLU A 6 0.18 5.10 3.95
C GLU A 6 1.21 4.00 4.13
N LEU A 7 1.73 3.48 3.02
CA LEU A 7 2.71 2.41 3.08
C LEU A 7 3.94 2.74 2.23
N SER A 8 5.08 2.26 2.70
CA SER A 8 6.34 2.33 1.99
C SER A 8 6.94 0.93 1.95
N MET A 9 7.48 0.56 0.79
CA MET A 9 8.11 -0.74 0.57
C MET A 9 9.62 -0.56 0.46
N TYR A 10 10.36 -1.34 1.22
CA TYR A 10 11.82 -1.29 1.23
C TYR A 10 12.39 -2.67 0.90
N PRO A 11 12.62 -2.98 -0.39
CA PRO A 11 13.36 -4.19 -0.76
C PRO A 11 14.82 -3.99 -0.39
N LEU A 12 15.35 -4.87 0.45
CA LEU A 12 16.70 -4.73 0.99
C LEU A 12 17.79 -5.38 0.15
N GLN A 13 17.44 -5.81 -1.07
CA GLN A 13 18.37 -6.41 -2.00
C GLN A 13 18.47 -5.56 -3.26
N ASP A 14 19.49 -5.83 -4.09
CA ASP A 14 19.65 -5.17 -5.38
C ASP A 14 18.41 -5.37 -6.26
N GLY A 15 18.17 -4.43 -7.19
CA GLY A 15 17.02 -4.50 -8.07
C GLY A 15 15.71 -4.10 -7.41
N TYR A 16 15.75 -3.13 -6.52
CA TYR A 16 14.57 -2.72 -5.74
C TYR A 16 13.45 -2.10 -6.60
N LYS A 17 13.78 -1.38 -7.67
CA LYS A 17 12.78 -0.69 -8.49
C LYS A 17 11.80 -1.65 -9.16
N PRO A 18 12.24 -2.73 -9.82
CA PRO A 18 11.31 -3.70 -10.40
C PRO A 18 10.40 -4.36 -9.35
N LYS A 19 10.90 -4.58 -8.14
CA LYS A 19 10.13 -5.19 -7.06
C LYS A 19 9.03 -4.26 -6.57
N ILE A 20 9.32 -2.97 -6.44
CA ILE A 20 8.33 -1.95 -6.06
C ILE A 20 7.29 -1.82 -7.16
N LYS A 21 7.71 -1.75 -8.43
CA LYS A 21 6.81 -1.66 -9.57
C LYS A 21 5.85 -2.86 -9.61
N ASP A 22 6.37 -4.06 -9.41
CA ASP A 22 5.58 -5.28 -9.37
C ASP A 22 4.50 -5.23 -8.28
N PHE A 23 4.87 -4.79 -7.09
CA PHE A 23 3.92 -4.62 -5.99
C PHE A 23 2.82 -3.61 -6.34
N LEU A 24 3.19 -2.47 -6.90
CA LEU A 24 2.23 -1.43 -7.28
C LEU A 24 1.28 -1.90 -8.38
N GLU A 25 1.78 -2.64 -9.36
CA GLU A 25 0.94 -3.22 -10.41
C GLU A 25 -0.06 -4.23 -9.83
N MET A 26 0.41 -5.07 -8.91
CA MET A 26 -0.43 -6.05 -8.23
C MET A 26 -1.53 -5.35 -7.42
N LEU A 27 -1.16 -4.33 -6.67
CA LEU A 27 -2.08 -3.54 -5.87
C LEU A 27 -3.15 -2.88 -6.75
N ASN A 28 -2.74 -2.22 -7.81
CA ASN A 28 -3.66 -1.53 -8.72
C ASN A 28 -4.58 -2.49 -9.49
N SER A 29 -4.08 -3.68 -9.82
CA SER A 29 -4.88 -4.67 -10.56
C SER A 29 -6.03 -5.26 -9.73
N ARG A 30 -5.97 -5.14 -8.41
CA ARG A 30 -6.95 -5.71 -7.48
C ARG A 30 -7.77 -4.64 -6.75
N ALA A 31 -7.59 -3.39 -7.10
CA ALA A 31 -8.18 -2.26 -6.38
C ALA A 31 -9.54 -1.86 -6.96
N ASP A 32 -10.56 -2.70 -6.77
CA ASP A 32 -11.90 -2.43 -7.31
C ASP A 32 -12.69 -1.44 -6.45
N GLU A 33 -12.51 -1.48 -5.13
CA GLU A 33 -13.32 -0.74 -4.18
C GLU A 33 -12.53 0.26 -3.34
N VAL A 34 -11.27 0.47 -3.68
CA VAL A 34 -10.39 1.38 -2.95
C VAL A 34 -9.75 2.38 -3.90
N GLU A 35 -9.31 3.49 -3.36
CA GLU A 35 -8.53 4.46 -4.12
C GLU A 35 -7.07 4.34 -3.73
N ILE A 36 -6.19 4.34 -4.74
CA ILE A 36 -4.75 4.24 -4.54
C ILE A 36 -4.09 5.47 -5.12
N ARG A 37 -3.25 6.13 -4.32
CA ARG A 37 -2.48 7.29 -4.74
C ARG A 37 -1.01 7.03 -4.45
N THR A 38 -0.19 6.98 -5.49
CA THR A 38 1.25 6.75 -5.37
C THR A 38 2.01 8.05 -5.62
N SER A 39 2.96 8.32 -4.76
CA SER A 39 3.91 9.44 -4.90
C SER A 39 5.34 8.91 -4.83
N ASN A 40 6.32 9.81 -4.92
CA ASN A 40 7.73 9.41 -4.86
C ASN A 40 8.14 8.84 -3.51
N MET A 41 7.42 9.17 -2.44
CA MET A 41 7.80 8.79 -1.08
C MET A 41 7.00 7.62 -0.52
N SER A 42 5.78 7.43 -1.01
CA SER A 42 4.89 6.44 -0.43
C SER A 42 3.66 6.18 -1.31
N THR A 43 2.91 5.17 -0.94
CA THR A 43 1.61 4.87 -1.56
C THR A 43 0.54 4.99 -0.49
N ARG A 44 -0.59 5.63 -0.85
CA ARG A 44 -1.73 5.79 0.05
C ARG A 44 -2.91 5.02 -0.49
N VAL A 45 -3.60 4.33 0.41
CA VAL A 45 -4.77 3.49 0.07
C VAL A 45 -5.93 3.93 0.94
N PHE A 46 -7.09 4.17 0.32
CA PHE A 46 -8.29 4.67 1.00
C PHE A 46 -9.48 3.78 0.66
N GLY A 47 -10.25 3.41 1.66
CA GLY A 47 -11.47 2.63 1.45
C GLY A 47 -12.02 2.05 2.74
N ASP A 48 -12.90 1.06 2.58
CA ASP A 48 -13.45 0.34 3.73
C ASP A 48 -12.35 -0.43 4.46
N PHE A 49 -12.43 -0.44 5.78
CA PHE A 49 -11.42 -1.06 6.65
C PHE A 49 -11.09 -2.51 6.25
N ASP A 50 -12.10 -3.34 6.11
CA ASP A 50 -11.88 -4.75 5.80
C ASP A 50 -11.35 -4.95 4.38
N THR A 51 -11.87 -4.18 3.44
CA THR A 51 -11.44 -4.24 2.03
C THR A 51 -9.99 -3.81 1.87
N VAL A 52 -9.59 -2.71 2.50
CA VAL A 52 -8.22 -2.22 2.46
C VAL A 52 -7.27 -3.24 3.07
N ASN A 53 -7.61 -3.78 4.25
CA ASN A 53 -6.76 -4.76 4.91
C ASN A 53 -6.62 -6.06 4.11
N ALA A 54 -7.70 -6.55 3.53
CA ALA A 54 -7.64 -7.75 2.70
C ALA A 54 -6.73 -7.55 1.49
N LEU A 55 -6.87 -6.42 0.81
CA LEU A 55 -6.03 -6.08 -0.34
C LEU A 55 -4.54 -5.99 0.04
N LEU A 56 -4.23 -5.27 1.10
CA LEU A 56 -2.84 -5.10 1.55
C LEU A 56 -2.24 -6.41 2.01
N ASN A 57 -2.99 -7.20 2.78
CA ASN A 57 -2.51 -8.50 3.24
C ASN A 57 -2.16 -9.42 2.08
N ASP A 58 -3.03 -9.50 1.08
CA ASP A 58 -2.81 -10.36 -0.08
C ASP A 58 -1.62 -9.91 -0.90
N CYS A 59 -1.51 -8.62 -1.18
CA CYS A 59 -0.44 -8.08 -2.01
C CYS A 59 0.92 -8.13 -1.31
N MET A 60 0.96 -7.81 -0.01
CA MET A 60 2.20 -7.91 0.76
C MET A 60 2.67 -9.36 0.87
N LYS A 61 1.75 -10.28 1.13
CA LYS A 61 2.08 -11.70 1.23
C LYS A 61 2.65 -12.23 -0.09
N GLU A 62 2.00 -11.91 -1.20
CA GLU A 62 2.47 -12.36 -2.51
C GLU A 62 3.84 -11.77 -2.84
N SER A 63 4.07 -10.51 -2.53
CA SER A 63 5.37 -9.86 -2.72
C SER A 63 6.46 -10.54 -1.90
N MET A 64 6.17 -10.86 -0.63
CA MET A 64 7.10 -11.55 0.24
C MET A 64 7.37 -13.00 -0.19
N GLN A 65 6.41 -13.62 -0.88
CA GLN A 65 6.60 -14.96 -1.45
C GLN A 65 7.48 -14.93 -2.70
N ARG A 66 7.41 -13.86 -3.47
CA ARG A 66 8.20 -13.69 -4.70
C ARG A 66 9.64 -13.26 -4.43
N TYR A 67 9.84 -12.47 -3.38
CA TYR A 67 11.13 -11.83 -3.10
C TYR A 67 11.50 -12.01 -1.64
N ASP A 68 12.79 -12.06 -1.39
CA ASP A 68 13.33 -12.10 -0.03
C ASP A 68 13.57 -10.68 0.50
N LYS A 69 13.54 -10.56 1.82
CA LYS A 69 13.99 -9.37 2.55
C LYS A 69 13.27 -8.08 2.14
N ILE A 70 11.95 -8.17 2.09
CA ILE A 70 11.08 -7.02 1.86
C ILE A 70 10.61 -6.49 3.21
N VAL A 71 10.72 -5.17 3.39
CA VAL A 71 10.17 -4.49 4.57
C VAL A 71 9.03 -3.59 4.10
N PHE A 72 7.88 -3.69 4.75
CA PHE A 72 6.78 -2.76 4.56
C PHE A 72 6.61 -1.95 5.83
N VAL A 73 6.55 -0.63 5.69
CA VAL A 73 6.21 0.28 6.79
C VAL A 73 4.86 0.87 6.47
N CYS A 74 3.90 0.65 7.36
CA CYS A 74 2.52 1.07 7.14
C CYS A 74 2.04 1.95 8.30
N LYS A 75 1.36 3.04 7.96
CA LYS A 75 0.68 3.91 8.92
C LYS A 75 -0.80 3.79 8.67
N TYR A 76 -1.56 3.54 9.72
CA TYR A 76 -3.02 3.40 9.66
C TYR A 76 -3.67 4.61 10.31
N LEU A 77 -4.56 5.27 9.59
CA LEU A 77 -5.36 6.37 10.10
C LEU A 77 -6.83 6.00 10.02
N GLN A 78 -7.52 6.08 11.14
CA GLN A 78 -8.96 5.87 11.20
C GLN A 78 -9.68 6.96 10.39
N GLY A 79 -10.57 6.55 9.51
CA GLY A 79 -11.34 7.47 8.70
C GLY A 79 -10.73 7.71 7.32
N ASP A 80 -11.25 8.72 6.63
CA ASP A 80 -10.85 9.06 5.26
C ASP A 80 -9.96 10.29 5.26
N ALA A 81 -8.66 10.07 5.14
CA ALA A 81 -7.66 11.15 5.18
C ALA A 81 -7.69 12.05 3.94
N ARG A 82 -8.38 11.66 2.87
CA ARG A 82 -8.54 12.52 1.68
C ARG A 82 -9.34 13.77 2.00
N GLU A 83 -10.20 13.67 3.00
CA GLU A 83 -11.11 14.74 3.41
C GLU A 83 -10.55 15.61 4.53
N LEU A 84 -9.38 15.26 5.07
CA LEU A 84 -8.77 15.98 6.16
C LEU A 84 -7.91 17.10 5.62
N SER A 85 -8.24 18.35 6.00
CA SER A 85 -7.40 19.51 5.71
C SER A 85 -6.66 19.93 6.97
N GLY A 86 -5.48 20.51 6.81
CA GLY A 86 -4.67 20.99 7.93
C GLY A 86 -3.71 19.95 8.50
N TYR A 87 -3.59 18.82 7.85
CA TYR A 87 -2.66 17.75 8.25
C TYR A 87 -1.42 17.69 7.35
N GLU A 88 -1.39 18.50 6.35
CA GLU A 88 -0.28 18.57 5.38
C GLU A 88 0.96 19.23 5.96
#